data_e32a607f4f4c942a344f7a1a40dd484f
#
_entry.id   e32a607f4f4c942a344f7a1a40dd484f
#
_cell.length_a   1.000
_cell.length_b   1.000
_cell.length_c   1.000
_cell.angle_alpha   90.00
_cell.angle_beta   90.00
_cell.angle_gamma   90.00
#
_symmetry.space_group_name_H-M   'P 1'
#
loop_
_entity.id
_entity.type
_entity.pdbx_description
1 polymer ?
#
loop_
_entity_poly.entity_id
_entity_poly.type
_entity_poly.pdbx_seq_one_letter_code
_entity_poly.pdbx_strand_id
1 'polypeptide(L)'
;MIAFDYLASPGELGNQMFKFAALKGIARNNGYDYGGVIVSYQATIELVNTTFSQNTSGIGSAMSLHSSVVTIYNSIIWGNNGLLFHSPNSSGLTSLDIGFSNIEGGEDLLFTMENIVFNTPGGIINVNPQFCNPGNNQFSLQEGSICLTASDSSSIIGAFDLTCENLNIDNIIAKDHSLLQNFPNPFNNQTKISFSLGLEGRYSILIFNLKGQLVKNLISKFGQKGDYEIKWDGTNDFGQKVGSGVYVCKLRTLNGIIDNKMILLK
;
A
#
# COMPACT_ATOMS: atom_id res chain seq x y z
N MET A 1 -8.38 -4.69 10.78
CA MET A 1 -7.21 -4.71 11.69
C MET A 1 -6.43 -5.98 11.38
N ILE A 2 -5.29 -5.87 10.74
CA ILE A 2 -4.40 -7.03 10.54
C ILE A 2 -3.30 -6.84 11.59
N ALA A 3 -3.44 -7.52 12.71
CA ALA A 3 -2.38 -7.62 13.70
C ALA A 3 -1.52 -8.82 13.31
N PHE A 4 -0.27 -8.58 13.00
CA PHE A 4 0.70 -9.66 12.85
C PHE A 4 1.35 -9.90 14.20
N ASP A 5 0.83 -10.85 14.95
CA ASP A 5 1.39 -11.22 16.25
C ASP A 5 2.73 -11.98 16.13
N TYR A 6 3.08 -12.46 14.94
CA TYR A 6 4.36 -13.14 14.68
C TYR A 6 4.60 -13.33 13.18
N LEU A 7 5.56 -12.62 12.62
CA LEU A 7 6.07 -12.92 11.30
C LEU A 7 7.38 -13.72 11.45
N ALA A 8 7.21 -15.04 11.55
CA ALA A 8 8.20 -16.11 11.43
C ALA A 8 9.24 -16.38 12.53
N SER A 9 9.48 -17.65 12.67
CA SER A 9 10.66 -18.24 13.31
C SER A 9 11.94 -17.89 12.57
N PRO A 10 13.10 -17.82 13.23
CA PRO A 10 14.37 -17.54 12.58
C PRO A 10 14.66 -18.56 11.48
N GLY A 11 14.77 -18.10 10.24
CA GLY A 11 15.26 -18.88 9.11
C GLY A 11 14.31 -19.15 7.96
N GLU A 12 13.02 -18.84 8.02
CA GLU A 12 12.06 -19.30 7.01
C GLU A 12 11.28 -18.22 6.24
N LEU A 13 11.50 -16.93 6.46
CA LEU A 13 10.77 -15.90 5.72
C LEU A 13 11.64 -15.26 4.65
N GLY A 14 11.53 -15.82 3.48
CA GLY A 14 11.90 -15.15 2.25
C GLY A 14 11.11 -13.84 2.08
N ASN A 15 11.65 -12.92 1.30
CA ASN A 15 11.18 -11.59 0.97
C ASN A 15 9.66 -11.44 1.03
N GLN A 16 9.15 -10.72 2.03
CA GLN A 16 7.74 -10.35 2.07
C GLN A 16 7.57 -8.93 1.56
N MET A 17 6.78 -8.79 0.51
CA MET A 17 6.44 -7.52 -0.09
C MET A 17 5.05 -7.09 0.40
N PHE A 18 4.98 -6.01 1.17
CA PHE A 18 3.73 -5.39 1.59
C PHE A 18 3.43 -4.20 0.68
N LYS A 19 2.42 -4.37 -0.18
CA LYS A 19 1.87 -3.28 -0.99
C LYS A 19 0.48 -2.93 -0.46
N PHE A 20 0.24 -1.65 -0.20
CA PHE A 20 -1.07 -1.12 0.17
C PHE A 20 -1.61 -1.59 1.53
N ALA A 21 -0.92 -1.28 2.62
CA ALA A 21 -1.48 -1.46 3.95
C ALA A 21 -1.35 -0.17 4.77
N ALA A 22 -2.44 0.24 5.41
CA ALA A 22 -2.32 1.11 6.57
C ALA A 22 -2.09 0.21 7.76
N LEU A 23 -0.95 0.39 8.40
CA LEU A 23 -0.61 -0.35 9.59
C LEU A 23 -0.89 0.54 10.80
N LYS A 24 -1.99 0.26 11.49
CA LYS A 24 -2.24 0.72 12.84
C LYS A 24 -2.08 -0.46 13.75
N GLY A 25 -0.97 -0.51 14.48
CA GLY A 25 -0.71 -1.48 15.53
C GLY A 25 -0.76 -0.80 16.89
N ILE A 26 -1.44 -1.41 17.85
CA ILE A 26 -1.16 -1.17 19.25
C ILE A 26 -0.08 -2.18 19.60
N ALA A 27 1.13 -1.73 19.79
CA ALA A 27 2.18 -2.55 20.37
C ALA A 27 1.72 -2.94 21.78
N ARG A 28 1.22 -4.15 21.97
CA ARG A 28 0.96 -4.70 23.28
C ARG A 28 2.30 -5.11 23.87
N ASN A 29 2.61 -4.53 24.99
CA ASN A 29 3.75 -4.91 25.80
C ASN A 29 3.50 -6.33 26.35
N ASN A 30 4.00 -7.34 25.64
CA ASN A 30 3.96 -8.75 26.07
C ASN A 30 5.17 -9.12 26.94
N GLY A 31 5.69 -8.15 27.69
CA GLY A 31 6.83 -8.37 28.58
C GLY A 31 8.21 -8.26 27.92
N TYR A 32 8.27 -7.90 26.65
CA TYR A 32 9.49 -7.51 25.95
C TYR A 32 9.46 -6.00 25.72
N ASP A 33 10.53 -5.30 26.06
CA ASP A 33 10.65 -3.83 25.89
C ASP A 33 10.69 -3.37 24.40
N TYR A 34 10.50 -4.26 23.47
CA TYR A 34 10.54 -3.99 22.04
C TYR A 34 9.11 -4.00 21.48
N GLY A 35 8.56 -2.82 21.27
CA GLY A 35 7.25 -2.65 20.67
C GLY A 35 7.38 -1.90 19.33
N GLY A 36 6.67 -2.35 18.33
CA GLY A 36 6.55 -1.69 17.04
C GLY A 36 5.42 -2.33 16.25
N VAL A 37 5.01 -1.70 15.17
CA VAL A 37 4.04 -2.32 14.25
C VAL A 37 4.68 -3.51 13.56
N ILE A 38 5.97 -3.39 13.26
CA ILE A 38 6.78 -4.47 12.67
C ILE A 38 7.97 -4.72 13.58
N VAL A 39 8.14 -5.97 13.97
CA VAL A 39 9.34 -6.48 14.61
C VAL A 39 9.98 -7.49 13.67
N SER A 40 11.24 -7.30 13.30
CA SER A 40 11.93 -8.18 12.36
C SER A 40 13.27 -8.66 12.86
N TYR A 41 13.61 -9.90 12.53
CA TYR A 41 14.89 -10.52 12.86
C TYR A 41 15.50 -11.10 11.58
N GLN A 42 16.67 -10.58 11.18
CA GLN A 42 17.45 -11.07 10.03
C GLN A 42 16.60 -11.20 8.75
N ALA A 43 15.72 -10.23 8.51
CA ALA A 43 14.75 -10.26 7.42
C ALA A 43 15.05 -9.18 6.38
N THR A 44 14.59 -9.42 5.15
CA THR A 44 14.50 -8.41 4.09
C THR A 44 13.03 -8.02 3.93
N ILE A 45 12.71 -6.74 4.08
CA ILE A 45 11.36 -6.20 4.06
C ILE A 45 11.28 -5.09 3.02
N GLU A 46 10.27 -5.11 2.18
CA GLU A 46 9.95 -4.04 1.24
C GLU A 46 8.55 -3.49 1.55
N LEU A 47 8.47 -2.19 1.79
CA LEU A 47 7.25 -1.45 2.09
C LEU A 47 7.06 -0.34 1.05
N VAL A 48 5.98 -0.41 0.32
CA VAL A 48 5.65 0.57 -0.72
C VAL A 48 4.22 1.04 -0.53
N ASN A 49 4.00 2.35 -0.64
CA ASN A 49 2.69 2.98 -0.45
C ASN A 49 2.04 2.56 0.88
N THR A 50 2.78 2.65 1.97
CA THR A 50 2.33 2.24 3.31
C THR A 50 2.15 3.46 4.20
N THR A 51 1.20 3.40 5.12
CA THR A 51 1.01 4.43 6.14
C THR A 51 1.17 3.83 7.53
N PHE A 52 2.12 4.36 8.30
CA PHE A 52 2.29 4.11 9.73
C PHE A 52 1.85 5.34 10.49
N SER A 53 0.77 5.23 11.23
CA SER A 53 0.24 6.37 11.97
C SER A 53 -0.43 5.96 13.28
N GLN A 54 -0.33 6.85 14.28
CA GLN A 54 -0.92 6.68 15.61
C GLN A 54 -0.50 5.41 16.34
N ASN A 55 0.71 4.94 16.08
CA ASN A 55 1.30 3.85 16.83
C ASN A 55 2.02 4.40 18.05
N THR A 56 1.96 3.69 19.16
CA THR A 56 2.61 4.07 20.42
C THR A 56 3.47 2.94 20.90
N SER A 57 4.75 3.23 21.10
CA SER A 57 5.71 2.33 21.73
C SER A 57 6.82 3.15 22.36
N GLY A 58 7.38 2.69 23.44
CA GLY A 58 8.57 3.31 24.04
C GLY A 58 9.75 3.28 23.08
N ILE A 59 9.87 2.23 22.27
CA ILE A 59 10.99 1.97 21.36
C ILE A 59 10.46 1.37 20.07
N GLY A 60 10.83 1.97 18.93
CA GLY A 60 10.43 1.46 17.61
C GLY A 60 8.93 1.55 17.34
N SER A 61 8.32 2.73 17.54
CA SER A 61 6.87 2.91 17.36
C SER A 61 6.37 2.53 15.96
N ALA A 62 7.21 2.70 14.94
CA ALA A 62 6.95 2.13 13.61
C ALA A 62 7.57 0.73 13.49
N MET A 63 8.87 0.60 13.74
CA MET A 63 9.57 -0.68 13.55
C MET A 63 10.66 -0.92 14.59
N SER A 64 10.79 -2.18 15.02
CA SER A 64 11.93 -2.70 15.77
C SER A 64 12.67 -3.71 14.89
N LEU A 65 13.91 -3.41 14.53
CA LEU A 65 14.66 -4.08 13.47
C LEU A 65 15.93 -4.71 14.03
N HIS A 66 16.10 -6.00 13.80
CA HIS A 66 17.25 -6.76 14.28
C HIS A 66 18.00 -7.35 13.09
N SER A 67 19.17 -6.80 12.76
CA SER A 67 20.03 -7.26 11.64
C SER A 67 19.25 -7.42 10.32
N SER A 68 18.37 -6.47 10.03
CA SER A 68 17.43 -6.57 8.90
C SER A 68 17.77 -5.56 7.81
N VAL A 69 17.35 -5.86 6.59
CA VAL A 69 17.39 -4.95 5.45
C VAL A 69 15.96 -4.53 5.13
N VAL A 70 15.69 -3.24 5.20
CA VAL A 70 14.34 -2.70 5.01
C VAL A 70 14.37 -1.61 3.94
N THR A 71 13.43 -1.69 3.02
CA THR A 71 13.22 -0.68 1.98
C THR A 71 11.83 -0.08 2.14
N ILE A 72 11.74 1.24 2.23
CA ILE A 72 10.49 1.99 2.40
C ILE A 72 10.40 3.04 1.30
N TYR A 73 9.36 2.95 0.47
CA TYR A 73 9.14 3.90 -0.62
C TYR A 73 7.70 4.39 -0.66
N ASN A 74 7.51 5.64 -1.08
CA ASN A 74 6.21 6.26 -1.27
C ASN A 74 5.29 6.09 -0.04
N SER A 75 5.84 6.19 1.17
CA SER A 75 5.15 5.84 2.41
C SER A 75 5.02 7.03 3.34
N ILE A 76 4.05 6.98 4.27
CA ILE A 76 3.85 8.00 5.30
C ILE A 76 4.13 7.37 6.66
N ILE A 77 5.00 8.01 7.44
CA ILE A 77 5.28 7.67 8.83
C ILE A 77 5.06 8.93 9.66
N TRP A 78 3.87 9.07 10.24
CA TRP A 78 3.41 10.31 10.84
C TRP A 78 2.48 10.11 12.04
N GLY A 79 2.63 10.94 13.07
CA GLY A 79 1.79 10.92 14.27
C GLY A 79 2.01 9.66 15.12
N ASN A 80 3.19 9.07 15.07
CA ASN A 80 3.57 7.97 15.94
C ASN A 80 4.21 8.51 17.21
N ASN A 81 3.95 7.88 18.34
CA ASN A 81 4.46 8.31 19.64
C ASN A 81 5.61 7.39 20.11
N GLY A 82 6.77 7.99 20.35
CA GLY A 82 8.01 7.33 20.70
C GLY A 82 9.00 7.26 19.53
N LEU A 83 10.11 6.57 19.73
CA LEU A 83 11.16 6.41 18.72
C LEU A 83 10.61 5.65 17.50
N LEU A 84 10.72 6.22 16.29
CA LEU A 84 10.12 5.61 15.08
C LEU A 84 10.74 4.26 14.74
N PHE A 85 12.07 4.23 14.66
CA PHE A 85 12.83 3.03 14.35
C PHE A 85 13.76 2.70 15.50
N HIS A 86 13.94 1.43 15.77
CA HIS A 86 14.87 0.93 16.78
C HIS A 86 15.64 -0.28 16.25
N SER A 87 16.95 -0.29 16.49
CA SER A 87 17.81 -1.45 16.26
C SER A 87 18.70 -1.63 17.49
N PRO A 88 18.55 -2.74 18.24
CA PRO A 88 19.35 -2.95 19.44
C PRO A 88 20.81 -3.21 19.11
N ASN A 89 21.70 -2.69 19.96
CA ASN A 89 23.17 -2.78 19.81
C ASN A 89 23.71 -4.21 19.69
N SER A 90 22.96 -5.19 20.17
CA SER A 90 23.36 -6.60 20.18
C SER A 90 23.00 -7.37 18.93
N SER A 91 22.29 -6.77 17.99
CA SER A 91 21.68 -7.49 16.85
C SER A 91 22.44 -7.38 15.53
N GLY A 92 23.59 -6.72 15.47
CA GLY A 92 24.29 -6.44 14.22
C GLY A 92 23.70 -5.26 13.43
N LEU A 93 24.28 -4.96 12.27
CA LEU A 93 23.87 -3.80 11.47
C LEU A 93 22.51 -4.02 10.81
N THR A 94 21.67 -3.01 10.91
CA THR A 94 20.40 -2.89 10.16
C THR A 94 20.59 -1.86 9.05
N SER A 95 20.13 -2.16 7.85
CA SER A 95 20.07 -1.22 6.73
C SER A 95 18.64 -0.78 6.48
N LEU A 96 18.42 0.52 6.32
CA LEU A 96 17.11 1.11 6.08
C LEU A 96 17.19 2.10 4.91
N ASP A 97 16.71 1.66 3.75
CA ASP A 97 16.61 2.48 2.55
C ASP A 97 15.23 3.15 2.50
N ILE A 98 15.18 4.49 2.57
CA ILE A 98 13.94 5.24 2.55
C ILE A 98 13.98 6.27 1.42
N GLY A 99 13.00 6.23 0.52
CA GLY A 99 12.87 7.18 -0.57
C GLY A 99 11.44 7.66 -0.80
N PHE A 100 11.30 8.88 -1.32
CA PHE A 100 10.03 9.48 -1.73
C PHE A 100 8.91 9.33 -0.68
N SER A 101 9.24 9.54 0.59
CA SER A 101 8.37 9.26 1.72
C SER A 101 8.18 10.49 2.60
N ASN A 102 7.04 10.56 3.30
CA ASN A 102 6.74 11.61 4.26
C ASN A 102 6.96 11.10 5.68
N ILE A 103 8.00 11.60 6.33
CA ILE A 103 8.44 11.12 7.65
C ILE A 103 8.44 12.29 8.63
N GLU A 104 7.71 12.13 9.72
CA GLU A 104 7.72 13.12 10.82
C GLU A 104 9.11 13.24 11.42
N GLY A 105 9.61 14.46 11.49
CA GLY A 105 10.99 14.75 11.88
C GLY A 105 11.99 14.76 10.73
N GLY A 106 11.60 14.28 9.56
CA GLY A 106 12.43 14.34 8.36
C GLY A 106 13.70 13.51 8.41
N GLU A 107 14.62 13.84 7.53
CA GLU A 107 15.93 13.18 7.40
C GLU A 107 16.80 13.37 8.64
N ASP A 108 16.74 14.55 9.26
CA ASP A 108 17.53 14.87 10.44
C ASP A 108 17.23 13.90 11.61
N LEU A 109 15.98 13.48 11.77
CA LEU A 109 15.60 12.51 12.81
C LEU A 109 16.20 11.13 12.52
N LEU A 110 16.27 10.71 11.27
CA LEU A 110 16.78 9.40 10.90
C LEU A 110 18.26 9.25 11.26
N PHE A 111 19.07 10.26 11.02
CA PHE A 111 20.51 10.23 11.29
C PHE A 111 20.86 10.26 12.79
N THR A 112 19.90 10.48 13.67
CA THR A 112 20.13 10.42 15.14
C THR A 112 20.04 9.00 15.71
N MET A 113 19.63 8.02 14.92
CA MET A 113 19.37 6.66 15.38
C MET A 113 20.63 5.80 15.30
N GLU A 114 20.97 5.17 16.42
CA GLU A 114 22.15 4.29 16.51
C GLU A 114 21.88 2.91 15.89
N ASN A 115 22.93 2.28 15.34
CA ASN A 115 22.93 0.93 14.75
C ASN A 115 22.03 0.72 13.53
N ILE A 116 21.58 1.81 12.91
CA ILE A 116 20.88 1.77 11.63
C ILE A 116 21.70 2.55 10.60
N VAL A 117 22.00 1.88 9.50
CA VAL A 117 22.59 2.54 8.33
C VAL A 117 21.46 3.02 7.44
N PHE A 118 21.28 4.32 7.36
CA PHE A 118 20.28 4.94 6.52
C PHE A 118 20.85 5.25 5.14
N ASN A 119 20.06 4.89 4.12
CA ASN A 119 20.25 5.35 2.76
C ASN A 119 18.97 6.07 2.31
N THR A 120 19.12 7.32 1.92
CA THR A 120 18.00 8.18 1.49
C THR A 120 18.19 8.57 0.02
N PRO A 121 17.80 7.70 -0.92
CA PRO A 121 18.03 7.96 -2.35
C PRO A 121 17.28 9.19 -2.89
N GLY A 122 16.58 9.90 -2.03
CA GLY A 122 15.94 11.18 -2.29
C GLY A 122 14.46 11.21 -1.94
N GLY A 123 13.92 12.44 -1.88
CA GLY A 123 12.48 12.66 -1.76
C GLY A 123 11.87 12.45 -0.37
N ILE A 124 12.64 12.50 0.71
CA ILE A 124 12.06 12.56 2.05
C ILE A 124 11.50 13.95 2.31
N ILE A 125 10.24 14.02 2.67
CA ILE A 125 9.58 15.24 3.10
C ILE A 125 9.14 15.14 4.57
N ASN A 126 9.01 16.30 5.23
CA ASN A 126 8.55 16.44 6.60
C ASN A 126 7.43 17.47 6.65
N VAL A 127 6.25 17.08 6.21
CA VAL A 127 5.10 17.97 6.10
C VAL A 127 3.87 17.25 6.63
N ASN A 128 3.02 17.95 7.38
CA ASN A 128 1.75 17.35 7.83
C ASN A 128 1.01 16.72 6.64
N PRO A 129 0.76 15.40 6.66
CA PRO A 129 0.11 14.71 5.55
C PRO A 129 -1.34 15.12 5.33
N GLN A 130 -1.93 15.91 6.23
CA GLN A 130 -3.31 16.35 6.18
C GLN A 130 -4.27 15.16 6.04
N PHE A 131 -4.19 14.23 6.98
CA PHE A 131 -5.17 13.15 7.08
C PHE A 131 -6.58 13.70 7.34
N CYS A 132 -7.59 13.07 6.77
CA CYS A 132 -8.98 13.51 6.87
C CYS A 132 -9.52 13.51 8.30
N ASN A 133 -9.39 12.39 9.00
CA ASN A 133 -9.81 12.29 10.39
C ASN A 133 -9.02 11.17 11.10
N PRO A 134 -7.76 11.42 11.45
CA PRO A 134 -6.92 10.39 12.05
C PRO A 134 -7.44 9.89 13.41
N GLY A 135 -8.16 10.73 14.15
CA GLY A 135 -8.81 10.35 15.41
C GLY A 135 -9.83 9.22 15.24
N ASN A 136 -10.46 9.11 14.09
CA ASN A 136 -11.41 8.06 13.71
C ASN A 136 -10.79 7.03 12.74
N ASN A 137 -9.48 6.91 12.69
CA ASN A 137 -8.75 5.99 11.82
C ASN A 137 -8.93 6.26 10.31
N GLN A 138 -9.27 7.47 9.93
CA GLN A 138 -9.37 7.89 8.53
C GLN A 138 -8.06 8.53 8.10
N PHE A 139 -7.19 7.75 7.49
CA PHE A 139 -5.87 8.17 7.02
C PHE A 139 -5.83 8.51 5.52
N SER A 140 -7.00 8.70 4.90
CA SER A 140 -7.12 9.31 3.58
C SER A 140 -6.61 10.75 3.62
N LEU A 141 -6.14 11.26 2.51
CA LEU A 141 -5.51 12.57 2.40
C LEU A 141 -6.53 13.63 1.98
N GLN A 142 -6.41 14.83 2.53
CA GLN A 142 -7.18 16.00 2.09
C GLN A 142 -6.67 16.50 0.74
N GLU A 143 -7.52 17.19 0.00
CA GLU A 143 -7.24 17.70 -1.36
C GLU A 143 -5.96 18.54 -1.47
N GLY A 144 -5.60 19.26 -0.43
CA GLY A 144 -4.38 20.08 -0.39
C GLY A 144 -3.10 19.35 0.04
N SER A 145 -3.16 18.05 0.31
CA SER A 145 -2.02 17.31 0.81
C SER A 145 -0.90 17.21 -0.22
N ILE A 146 0.33 17.57 0.17
CA ILE A 146 1.52 17.39 -0.65
C ILE A 146 1.80 15.91 -0.96
N CYS A 147 1.35 14.99 -0.10
CA CYS A 147 1.51 13.55 -0.30
C CYS A 147 0.75 13.02 -1.53
N LEU A 148 -0.14 13.81 -2.11
CA LEU A 148 -0.84 13.45 -3.35
C LEU A 148 0.05 13.56 -4.60
N THR A 149 1.18 14.28 -4.53
CA THR A 149 1.97 14.63 -5.70
C THR A 149 3.47 14.42 -5.51
N ALA A 150 3.94 14.10 -4.31
CA ALA A 150 5.37 14.11 -3.97
C ALA A 150 6.07 12.76 -4.14
N SER A 151 5.43 11.77 -4.79
CA SER A 151 6.07 10.47 -5.05
C SER A 151 7.03 10.51 -6.26
N ASP A 152 7.84 9.48 -6.41
CA ASP A 152 8.78 9.29 -7.53
C ASP A 152 8.11 9.18 -8.90
N SER A 153 6.88 8.70 -8.94
CA SER A 153 6.16 8.33 -10.18
C SER A 153 4.85 9.08 -10.39
N SER A 154 4.69 10.27 -9.79
CA SER A 154 3.44 11.05 -9.81
C SER A 154 2.24 10.28 -9.24
N SER A 155 2.51 9.29 -8.38
CA SER A 155 1.52 8.58 -7.61
C SER A 155 1.37 9.20 -6.21
N ILE A 156 0.51 8.65 -5.40
CA ILE A 156 0.28 9.12 -4.04
C ILE A 156 1.30 8.50 -3.10
N ILE A 157 1.82 9.29 -2.15
CA ILE A 157 2.57 8.78 -1.01
C ILE A 157 1.58 8.26 0.03
N GLY A 158 1.83 7.05 0.55
CA GLY A 158 0.99 6.41 1.56
C GLY A 158 -0.03 5.43 1.00
N ALA A 159 -0.80 4.82 1.90
CA ALA A 159 -1.69 3.71 1.58
C ALA A 159 -3.07 4.13 1.05
N PHE A 160 -3.46 5.38 1.22
CA PHE A 160 -4.82 5.85 0.96
C PHE A 160 -4.85 7.04 0.02
N ASP A 161 -5.84 7.00 -0.86
CA ASP A 161 -6.18 8.06 -1.79
C ASP A 161 -6.97 9.20 -1.12
N LEU A 162 -7.37 10.15 -1.93
CA LEU A 162 -8.16 11.31 -1.61
C LEU A 162 -9.60 10.91 -1.29
N THR A 163 -10.00 10.88 -0.01
CA THR A 163 -11.42 10.82 0.34
C THR A 163 -11.65 11.29 1.78
N CYS A 164 -11.90 12.58 1.95
CA CYS A 164 -12.34 13.13 3.24
C CYS A 164 -13.87 13.10 3.43
N GLU A 165 -14.60 12.41 2.62
CA GLU A 165 -16.03 12.34 2.79
C GLU A 165 -16.37 11.60 4.07
N ASN A 166 -17.24 12.20 4.89
CA ASN A 166 -17.90 11.51 5.97
C ASN A 166 -18.61 10.31 5.38
N LEU A 167 -18.01 9.13 5.53
CA LEU A 167 -18.64 7.87 5.19
C LEU A 167 -19.84 7.68 6.13
N ASN A 168 -20.95 8.31 5.85
CA ASN A 168 -22.24 7.74 6.18
C ASN A 168 -22.33 6.45 5.39
N ILE A 169 -21.93 5.35 6.02
CA ILE A 169 -21.82 4.02 5.44
C ILE A 169 -23.13 3.57 4.75
N ASP A 170 -24.23 4.17 5.09
CA ASP A 170 -25.56 3.86 4.52
C ASP A 170 -25.82 4.44 3.12
N ASN A 171 -24.98 5.34 2.60
CA ASN A 171 -25.20 5.99 1.30
C ASN A 171 -24.09 5.81 0.24
N ILE A 172 -22.99 5.14 0.54
CA ILE A 172 -21.86 4.94 -0.39
C ILE A 172 -21.77 3.49 -0.90
N ILE A 173 -22.85 2.75 -0.80
CA ILE A 173 -22.92 1.49 -1.53
C ILE A 173 -23.20 1.80 -3.00
N ALA A 174 -22.10 1.83 -3.78
CA ALA A 174 -22.08 1.49 -5.21
C ALA A 174 -23.09 2.23 -6.12
N LYS A 175 -23.20 3.58 -6.03
CA LYS A 175 -24.08 4.28 -6.98
C LYS A 175 -23.36 4.93 -8.16
N ASP A 176 -22.04 5.07 -8.10
CA ASP A 176 -21.34 5.85 -9.13
C ASP A 176 -20.28 5.10 -9.96
N HIS A 177 -20.00 3.84 -9.68
CA HIS A 177 -19.14 3.02 -10.56
C HIS A 177 -19.71 1.63 -10.70
N SER A 178 -19.59 1.04 -11.85
CA SER A 178 -19.91 -0.36 -12.08
C SER A 178 -18.83 -1.03 -12.91
N LEU A 179 -18.38 -2.19 -12.47
CA LEU A 179 -17.62 -3.11 -13.30
C LEU A 179 -18.60 -4.14 -13.85
N LEU A 180 -19.02 -3.95 -15.08
CA LEU A 180 -19.90 -4.88 -15.74
C LEU A 180 -19.15 -6.19 -16.05
N GLN A 181 -19.89 -7.27 -16.19
CA GLN A 181 -19.28 -8.55 -16.57
C GLN A 181 -18.52 -8.39 -17.91
N ASN A 182 -17.36 -9.02 -17.96
CA ASN A 182 -16.64 -9.13 -19.20
C ASN A 182 -17.39 -10.04 -20.19
N PHE A 183 -17.32 -9.70 -21.45
CA PHE A 183 -17.92 -10.51 -22.49
C PHE A 183 -16.94 -10.75 -23.65
N PRO A 184 -16.82 -12.01 -24.12
CA PRO A 184 -17.39 -13.23 -23.56
C PRO A 184 -16.79 -13.61 -22.19
N ASN A 185 -17.54 -14.39 -21.40
CA ASN A 185 -17.07 -15.03 -20.17
C ASN A 185 -17.81 -16.37 -19.99
N PRO A 186 -17.18 -17.54 -20.09
CA PRO A 186 -15.74 -17.74 -20.35
C PRO A 186 -15.29 -17.21 -21.71
N PHE A 187 -14.00 -16.87 -21.81
CA PHE A 187 -13.42 -16.34 -23.04
C PHE A 187 -12.21 -17.15 -23.50
N ASN A 188 -11.99 -17.11 -24.81
CA ASN A 188 -10.80 -17.67 -25.46
C ASN A 188 -10.11 -16.54 -26.22
N ASN A 189 -8.82 -16.38 -25.99
CA ASN A 189 -7.92 -15.36 -26.49
C ASN A 189 -8.17 -13.94 -25.98
N GLN A 190 -9.39 -13.41 -25.99
CA GLN A 190 -9.66 -12.04 -25.55
C GLN A 190 -11.07 -11.87 -24.99
N THR A 191 -11.22 -10.91 -24.11
CA THR A 191 -12.52 -10.47 -23.59
C THR A 191 -12.57 -8.94 -23.51
N LYS A 192 -13.77 -8.39 -23.62
CA LYS A 192 -14.05 -6.98 -23.44
C LYS A 192 -14.59 -6.77 -22.04
N ILE A 193 -14.01 -5.82 -21.31
CA ILE A 193 -14.41 -5.43 -19.96
C ILE A 193 -15.06 -4.07 -20.07
N SER A 194 -16.32 -3.96 -19.67
CA SER A 194 -17.08 -2.72 -19.65
C SER A 194 -17.23 -2.23 -18.22
N PHE A 195 -17.08 -0.94 -18.01
CA PHE A 195 -17.23 -0.31 -16.70
C PHE A 195 -17.69 1.14 -16.84
N SER A 196 -18.29 1.69 -15.78
CA SER A 196 -18.73 3.06 -15.72
C SER A 196 -18.00 3.82 -14.61
N LEU A 197 -17.62 5.05 -14.88
CA LEU A 197 -17.15 6.01 -13.89
C LEU A 197 -18.27 6.99 -13.57
N GLY A 198 -18.73 7.03 -12.34
CA GLY A 198 -19.78 7.94 -11.90
C GLY A 198 -19.30 9.37 -11.70
N LEU A 199 -18.02 9.53 -11.38
CA LEU A 199 -17.33 10.81 -11.24
C LEU A 199 -16.03 10.79 -12.06
N GLU A 200 -15.56 11.96 -12.43
CA GLU A 200 -14.23 12.11 -12.99
C GLU A 200 -13.16 11.83 -11.93
N GLY A 201 -12.07 11.21 -12.33
CA GLY A 201 -10.98 10.90 -11.40
C GLY A 201 -9.99 9.90 -11.96
N ARG A 202 -8.98 9.59 -11.17
CA ARG A 202 -8.03 8.53 -11.50
C ARG A 202 -8.69 7.17 -11.31
N TYR A 203 -8.45 6.30 -12.26
CA TYR A 203 -8.88 4.90 -12.18
C TYR A 203 -7.83 3.96 -12.74
N SER A 204 -7.89 2.72 -12.31
CA SER A 204 -7.10 1.64 -12.89
C SER A 204 -7.90 0.35 -13.02
N ILE A 205 -7.58 -0.42 -14.06
CA ILE A 205 -8.09 -1.78 -14.28
C ILE A 205 -6.91 -2.74 -14.15
N LEU A 206 -7.00 -3.60 -13.14
CA LEU A 206 -5.95 -4.55 -12.77
C LEU A 206 -6.48 -5.97 -12.85
N ILE A 207 -5.68 -6.90 -13.36
CA ILE A 207 -6.01 -8.33 -13.43
C ILE A 207 -5.15 -9.10 -12.45
N PHE A 208 -5.78 -9.93 -11.63
CA PHE A 208 -5.13 -10.78 -10.64
C PHE A 208 -5.44 -12.26 -10.89
N ASN A 209 -4.54 -13.13 -10.50
CA ASN A 209 -4.82 -14.56 -10.41
C ASN A 209 -5.48 -14.91 -9.04
N LEU A 210 -5.89 -16.16 -8.85
CA LEU A 210 -6.51 -16.62 -7.60
C LEU A 210 -5.58 -16.58 -6.38
N LYS A 211 -4.26 -16.47 -6.60
CA LYS A 211 -3.29 -16.31 -5.50
C LYS A 211 -3.14 -14.83 -5.09
N GLY A 212 -3.92 -13.92 -5.69
CA GLY A 212 -3.82 -12.48 -5.44
C GLY A 212 -2.61 -11.80 -6.10
N GLN A 213 -1.88 -12.49 -6.97
CA GLN A 213 -0.75 -11.90 -7.68
C GLN A 213 -1.23 -11.08 -8.86
N LEU A 214 -0.66 -9.88 -9.04
CA LEU A 214 -0.93 -9.05 -10.20
C LEU A 214 -0.44 -9.74 -11.47
N VAL A 215 -1.33 -9.88 -12.43
CA VAL A 215 -1.05 -10.47 -13.75
C VAL A 215 -0.84 -9.37 -14.77
N LYS A 216 -1.72 -8.36 -14.78
CA LYS A 216 -1.65 -7.26 -15.73
C LYS A 216 -2.25 -5.97 -15.17
N ASN A 217 -1.56 -4.87 -15.43
CA ASN A 217 -2.13 -3.53 -15.34
C ASN A 217 -2.63 -3.14 -16.74
N LEU A 218 -3.95 -3.24 -16.98
CA LEU A 218 -4.53 -2.92 -18.27
C LEU A 218 -4.51 -1.44 -18.57
N ILE A 219 -4.78 -0.62 -17.58
CA ILE A 219 -4.82 0.83 -17.69
C ILE A 219 -4.76 1.48 -16.30
N SER A 220 -4.07 2.63 -16.24
CA SER A 220 -4.07 3.53 -15.08
C SER A 220 -4.00 4.96 -15.62
N LYS A 221 -5.09 5.72 -15.49
CA LYS A 221 -5.17 7.10 -15.99
C LYS A 221 -6.29 7.90 -15.32
N PHE A 222 -6.36 9.19 -15.62
CA PHE A 222 -7.51 10.03 -15.32
C PHE A 222 -8.63 9.79 -16.34
N GLY A 223 -9.88 9.71 -15.88
CA GLY A 223 -11.07 9.55 -16.71
C GLY A 223 -12.17 10.52 -16.32
N GLN A 224 -12.99 10.90 -17.30
CA GLN A 224 -14.21 11.66 -17.10
C GLN A 224 -15.36 10.73 -16.68
N LYS A 225 -16.44 11.26 -16.11
CA LYS A 225 -17.66 10.50 -15.90
C LYS A 225 -18.16 9.92 -17.21
N GLY A 226 -18.51 8.63 -17.21
CA GLY A 226 -19.02 7.95 -18.42
C GLY A 226 -18.72 6.46 -18.44
N ASP A 227 -19.13 5.84 -19.54
CA ASP A 227 -18.95 4.41 -19.81
C ASP A 227 -17.69 4.15 -20.61
N TYR A 228 -16.98 3.10 -20.24
CA TYR A 228 -15.71 2.73 -20.82
C TYR A 228 -15.66 1.25 -21.14
N GLU A 229 -14.85 0.93 -22.13
CA GLU A 229 -14.54 -0.44 -22.49
C GLU A 229 -13.04 -0.62 -22.69
N ILE A 230 -12.51 -1.72 -22.20
CA ILE A 230 -11.13 -2.12 -22.41
C ILE A 230 -11.06 -3.60 -22.74
N LYS A 231 -10.08 -4.00 -23.55
CA LYS A 231 -9.87 -5.41 -23.92
C LYS A 231 -8.74 -6.00 -23.12
N TRP A 232 -8.91 -7.23 -22.69
CA TRP A 232 -7.83 -8.06 -22.21
C TRP A 232 -7.64 -9.26 -23.13
N ASP A 233 -6.43 -9.45 -23.58
CA ASP A 233 -6.02 -10.47 -24.54
C ASP A 233 -5.43 -11.73 -23.86
N GLY A 234 -5.58 -11.89 -22.55
CA GLY A 234 -5.04 -13.01 -21.78
C GLY A 234 -3.52 -13.03 -21.73
N THR A 235 -2.87 -11.83 -21.72
CA THR A 235 -1.43 -11.70 -21.50
C THR A 235 -1.12 -11.05 -20.15
N ASN A 236 0.09 -11.27 -19.62
CA ASN A 236 0.65 -10.54 -18.48
C ASN A 236 1.28 -9.21 -18.94
N ASP A 237 1.87 -8.46 -18.00
CA ASP A 237 2.55 -7.18 -18.28
C ASP A 237 3.75 -7.32 -19.24
N PHE A 238 4.33 -8.50 -19.32
CA PHE A 238 5.43 -8.81 -20.25
C PHE A 238 4.96 -9.27 -21.64
N GLY A 239 3.64 -9.24 -21.92
CA GLY A 239 3.07 -9.69 -23.19
C GLY A 239 2.98 -11.22 -23.35
N GLN A 240 3.29 -11.98 -22.31
CA GLN A 240 3.25 -13.44 -22.33
C GLN A 240 1.83 -13.93 -22.06
N LYS A 241 1.36 -14.93 -22.82
CA LYS A 241 0.06 -15.57 -22.61
C LYS A 241 0.01 -16.28 -21.25
N VAL A 242 -1.03 -15.97 -20.46
CA VAL A 242 -1.27 -16.64 -19.19
C VAL A 242 -2.10 -17.92 -19.37
N GLY A 243 -2.07 -18.82 -18.39
CA GLY A 243 -2.76 -20.13 -18.45
C GLY A 243 -4.28 -20.02 -18.44
N SER A 244 -5.00 -21.07 -18.85
CA SER A 244 -6.43 -21.19 -18.58
C SER A 244 -6.67 -21.16 -17.07
N GLY A 245 -7.74 -20.50 -16.65
CA GLY A 245 -8.04 -20.38 -15.22
C GLY A 245 -8.99 -19.23 -14.90
N VAL A 246 -9.17 -19.02 -13.61
CA VAL A 246 -9.96 -17.93 -13.06
C VAL A 246 -9.06 -16.75 -12.74
N TYR A 247 -9.50 -15.57 -13.17
CA TYR A 247 -8.85 -14.30 -12.93
C TYR A 247 -9.84 -13.34 -12.29
N VAL A 248 -9.34 -12.37 -11.55
CA VAL A 248 -10.14 -11.29 -10.94
C VAL A 248 -9.74 -9.98 -11.58
N CYS A 249 -10.69 -9.33 -12.23
CA CYS A 249 -10.55 -7.96 -12.71
C CYS A 249 -10.94 -7.01 -11.60
N LYS A 250 -10.10 -6.02 -11.31
CA LYS A 250 -10.38 -4.99 -10.30
C LYS A 250 -10.39 -3.61 -10.97
N LEU A 251 -11.52 -2.93 -10.88
CA LEU A 251 -11.61 -1.49 -11.12
C LEU A 251 -11.31 -0.77 -9.81
N ARG A 252 -10.25 0.03 -9.78
CA ARG A 252 -9.93 0.93 -8.67
C ARG A 252 -10.26 2.34 -9.10
N THR A 253 -10.96 3.05 -8.25
CA THR A 253 -11.28 4.47 -8.39
C THR A 253 -10.99 5.19 -7.08
N LEU A 254 -11.13 6.50 -7.04
CA LEU A 254 -11.05 7.29 -5.81
C LEU A 254 -12.07 6.82 -4.75
N ASN A 255 -13.24 6.34 -5.20
CA ASN A 255 -14.36 6.00 -4.32
C ASN A 255 -14.43 4.52 -3.94
N GLY A 256 -13.44 3.72 -4.35
CA GLY A 256 -13.40 2.31 -3.96
C GLY A 256 -12.90 1.34 -5.03
N ILE A 257 -13.06 0.07 -4.70
CA ILE A 257 -12.65 -1.04 -5.57
C ILE A 257 -13.87 -1.90 -5.85
N ILE A 258 -14.09 -2.18 -7.14
CA ILE A 258 -15.07 -3.16 -7.60
C ILE A 258 -14.32 -4.27 -8.31
N ASP A 259 -14.70 -5.50 -8.06
CA ASP A 259 -14.09 -6.66 -8.69
C ASP A 259 -15.09 -7.55 -9.40
N ASN A 260 -14.62 -8.22 -10.42
CA ASN A 260 -15.39 -9.18 -11.19
C ASN A 260 -14.54 -10.38 -11.58
N LYS A 261 -15.17 -11.55 -11.55
CA LYS A 261 -14.55 -12.83 -11.88
C LYS A 261 -14.61 -13.10 -13.38
N MET A 262 -13.49 -13.46 -13.97
CA MET A 262 -13.35 -13.81 -15.39
C MET A 262 -12.78 -15.22 -15.53
N ILE A 263 -13.21 -15.95 -16.56
CA ILE A 263 -12.74 -17.32 -16.83
C ILE A 263 -12.11 -17.35 -18.22
N LEU A 264 -10.80 -17.63 -18.25
CA LEU A 264 -10.03 -17.84 -19.48
C LEU A 264 -9.98 -19.34 -19.81
N LEU A 265 -10.40 -19.68 -21.00
CA LEU A 265 -10.27 -21.03 -21.58
C LEU A 265 -9.32 -20.95 -22.78
N LYS A 266 -8.47 -21.92 -22.92
CA LYS A 266 -7.59 -22.11 -24.10
C LYS A 266 -7.91 -23.42 -24.75
#